data_0c4cf252466bec5ff82fd3dd33ea8bb3
#
_entry.id   0c4cf252466bec5ff82fd3dd33ea8bb3
#
_cell.length_a   1.000
_cell.length_b   1.000
_cell.length_c   1.000
_cell.angle_alpha   90.00
_cell.angle_beta   90.00
_cell.angle_gamma   90.00
#
_symmetry.space_group_name_H-M   'P 1'
#
loop_
_entity.id
_entity.type
_entity.pdbx_description
1 polymer ?
#
loop_
_entity_poly.entity_id
_entity_poly.type
_entity_poly.pdbx_seq_one_letter_code
_entity_poly.pdbx_strand_id
1 'polypeptide(L)'
;ALIDLTAYSESGASQSLPVTVKASSEKVVRIDSLSPGSERIVLKVETRSGRVTSYLLDERVRGLSNIGADFVPATSEASRELVIAGLNVKLGSSSSIKHTLRLMSVGEVDASASVEIISPDGVYVPVGFGEISLNAREVTDIDLSGVDFGSKAFALKISATEEIVASVLSEVKSGSVSDFTWSAPSQSFNSVTFNIYGLEPVISFVGERVI
;
A
#
# COMPACT_ATOMS: atom_id res chain seq x y z
N ALA A 1 11.29 -0.41 -24.81
CA ALA A 1 10.51 0.58 -24.09
C ALA A 1 11.43 1.64 -23.49
N LEU A 2 10.94 2.86 -23.39
CA LEU A 2 11.56 3.93 -22.62
C LEU A 2 10.62 4.29 -21.47
N ILE A 3 11.15 4.27 -20.26
CA ILE A 3 10.40 4.56 -19.03
C ILE A 3 11.13 5.61 -18.21
N ASP A 4 10.39 6.38 -17.42
CA ASP A 4 10.92 7.19 -16.34
C ASP A 4 10.57 6.55 -15.01
N LEU A 5 11.57 6.43 -14.17
CA LEU A 5 11.42 6.09 -12.76
C LEU A 5 11.58 7.36 -11.94
N THR A 6 10.56 7.74 -11.19
CA THR A 6 10.63 8.88 -10.27
C THR A 6 10.40 8.41 -8.85
N ALA A 7 11.40 8.64 -7.99
CA ALA A 7 11.28 8.36 -6.56
C ALA A 7 10.92 9.65 -5.83
N TYR A 8 9.87 9.60 -5.02
CA TYR A 8 9.45 10.63 -4.07
C TYR A 8 9.81 10.19 -2.67
N SER A 9 10.27 11.10 -1.84
CA SER A 9 10.70 10.81 -0.47
C SER A 9 9.84 11.52 0.57
N GLU A 10 10.12 11.25 1.83
CA GLU A 10 9.52 11.93 2.99
C GLU A 10 9.86 13.42 3.08
N SER A 11 10.86 13.89 2.36
CA SER A 11 11.21 15.32 2.27
C SER A 11 10.55 16.04 1.10
N GLY A 12 9.67 15.37 0.34
CA GLY A 12 9.10 15.90 -0.88
C GLY A 12 10.09 15.95 -2.06
N ALA A 13 11.37 15.62 -1.83
CA ALA A 13 12.35 15.57 -2.89
C ALA A 13 12.05 14.43 -3.86
N SER A 14 12.17 14.71 -5.15
CA SER A 14 11.99 13.71 -6.20
C SER A 14 13.21 13.66 -7.12
N GLN A 15 13.59 12.44 -7.52
CA GLN A 15 14.61 12.20 -8.52
C GLN A 15 14.05 11.29 -9.61
N SER A 16 14.35 11.61 -10.86
CA SER A 16 13.92 10.84 -12.02
C SER A 16 15.11 10.23 -12.76
N LEU A 17 14.95 8.97 -13.16
CA LEU A 17 15.91 8.22 -13.95
C LEU A 17 15.25 7.70 -15.22
N PRO A 18 15.68 8.11 -16.42
CA PRO A 18 15.25 7.49 -17.66
C PRO A 18 15.89 6.10 -17.81
N VAL A 19 15.07 5.10 -18.12
CA VAL A 19 15.50 3.71 -18.27
C VAL A 19 15.04 3.17 -19.61
N THR A 20 15.99 2.64 -20.38
CA THR A 20 15.69 1.93 -21.62
C THR A 20 15.69 0.43 -21.38
N VAL A 21 14.58 -0.23 -21.73
CA VAL A 21 14.45 -1.68 -21.72
C VAL A 21 14.36 -2.19 -23.16
N LYS A 22 15.29 -3.03 -23.57
CA LYS A 22 15.31 -3.63 -24.90
C LYS A 22 14.13 -4.60 -25.07
N ALA A 23 13.75 -4.87 -26.31
CA ALA A 23 12.71 -5.87 -26.61
C ALA A 23 13.14 -7.25 -26.08
N SER A 24 12.18 -7.97 -25.49
CA SER A 24 12.39 -9.32 -24.94
C SER A 24 13.56 -9.43 -23.96
N SER A 25 13.77 -8.36 -23.16
CA SER A 25 14.83 -8.34 -22.13
C SER A 25 14.29 -7.82 -20.79
N GLU A 26 15.01 -8.15 -19.74
CA GLU A 26 14.81 -7.63 -18.40
C GLU A 26 15.88 -6.59 -18.05
N LYS A 27 15.52 -5.64 -17.21
CA LYS A 27 16.46 -4.68 -16.62
C LYS A 27 16.15 -4.49 -15.15
N VAL A 28 17.10 -4.80 -14.29
CA VAL A 28 17.06 -4.51 -12.86
C VAL A 28 17.64 -3.12 -12.61
N VAL A 29 16.91 -2.34 -11.80
CA VAL A 29 17.33 -1.00 -11.36
C VAL A 29 17.31 -0.98 -9.83
N ARG A 30 18.43 -0.57 -9.22
CA ARG A 30 18.48 -0.36 -7.77
C ARG A 30 17.95 1.01 -7.43
N ILE A 31 16.97 1.06 -6.55
CA ILE A 31 16.25 2.29 -6.19
C ILE A 31 17.01 3.12 -5.16
N ASP A 32 17.85 2.50 -4.33
CA ASP A 32 18.64 3.17 -3.30
C ASP A 32 19.43 4.37 -3.83
N SER A 33 19.88 4.31 -5.08
CA SER A 33 20.62 5.40 -5.73
C SER A 33 19.73 6.58 -6.15
N LEU A 34 18.41 6.38 -6.26
CA LEU A 34 17.47 7.44 -6.63
C LEU A 34 17.05 8.30 -5.45
N SER A 35 17.10 7.77 -4.24
CA SER A 35 16.74 8.52 -3.03
C SER A 35 17.66 8.11 -1.87
N PRO A 36 18.95 8.51 -1.93
CA PRO A 36 19.92 8.11 -0.92
C PRO A 36 19.54 8.65 0.46
N GLY A 37 19.53 7.77 1.46
CA GLY A 37 19.25 8.12 2.85
C GLY A 37 17.78 8.33 3.18
N SER A 38 16.87 8.17 2.24
CA SER A 38 15.43 8.19 2.52
C SER A 38 14.97 6.87 3.11
N GLU A 39 14.18 6.97 4.18
CA GLU A 39 13.57 5.81 4.83
C GLU A 39 12.24 5.40 4.18
N ARG A 40 11.62 6.35 3.49
CA ARG A 40 10.30 6.21 2.87
C ARG A 40 10.33 6.71 1.45
N ILE A 41 9.92 5.87 0.54
CA ILE A 41 9.81 6.26 -0.87
C ILE A 41 8.49 5.78 -1.45
N VAL A 42 8.01 6.53 -2.44
CA VAL A 42 6.99 6.11 -3.42
C VAL A 42 7.65 6.17 -4.78
N LEU A 43 7.52 5.10 -5.54
CA LEU A 43 8.10 5.01 -6.89
C LEU A 43 7.01 5.16 -7.94
N LYS A 44 7.15 6.17 -8.81
CA LYS A 44 6.33 6.30 -10.02
C LYS A 44 7.08 5.68 -11.19
N VAL A 45 6.40 4.79 -11.93
CA VAL A 45 6.88 4.19 -13.18
C VAL A 45 6.04 4.72 -14.32
N GLU A 46 6.63 5.49 -15.22
CA GLU A 46 5.92 6.09 -16.34
C GLU A 46 6.51 5.63 -17.67
N THR A 47 5.69 5.04 -18.53
CA THR A 47 6.13 4.59 -19.86
C THR A 47 6.01 5.70 -20.87
N ARG A 48 7.13 6.20 -21.39
CA ARG A 48 7.17 7.19 -22.49
C ARG A 48 6.93 6.56 -23.86
N SER A 49 7.45 5.36 -24.07
CA SER A 49 7.27 4.63 -25.33
C SER A 49 7.41 3.13 -25.16
N GLY A 50 6.68 2.36 -25.96
CA GLY A 50 6.67 0.91 -25.91
C GLY A 50 5.74 0.35 -24.86
N ARG A 51 5.97 -0.91 -24.47
CA ARG A 51 5.24 -1.62 -23.40
C ARG A 51 6.23 -2.29 -22.49
N VAL A 52 5.98 -2.22 -21.19
CA VAL A 52 6.80 -2.83 -20.14
C VAL A 52 5.90 -3.35 -19.03
N THR A 53 6.30 -4.42 -18.40
CA THR A 53 5.77 -4.86 -17.11
C THR A 53 6.86 -4.62 -16.08
N SER A 54 6.50 -4.03 -14.96
CA SER A 54 7.42 -3.76 -13.87
C SER A 54 6.90 -4.31 -12.56
N TYR A 55 7.80 -4.63 -11.65
CA TYR A 55 7.51 -4.95 -10.27
C TYR A 55 8.60 -4.34 -9.39
N LEU A 56 8.27 -4.06 -8.15
CA LEU A 56 9.19 -3.60 -7.13
C LEU A 56 9.35 -4.71 -6.09
N LEU A 57 10.60 -5.07 -5.79
CA LEU A 57 10.95 -6.00 -4.72
C LEU A 57 11.53 -5.19 -3.56
N ASP A 58 10.89 -5.29 -2.38
CA ASP A 58 11.45 -4.83 -1.10
C ASP A 58 12.16 -6.00 -0.45
N GLU A 59 13.47 -5.87 -0.25
CA GLU A 59 14.32 -6.88 0.33
C GLU A 59 15.03 -6.29 1.53
N ARG A 60 14.80 -6.86 2.71
CA ARG A 60 15.31 -6.31 3.97
C ARG A 60 16.32 -7.22 4.63
N VAL A 61 17.43 -6.63 5.03
CA VAL A 61 18.50 -7.30 5.73
C VAL A 61 18.87 -6.59 7.03
N ARG A 62 19.25 -7.34 8.06
CA ARG A 62 19.80 -6.80 9.30
C ARG A 62 21.17 -7.44 9.55
N GLY A 63 22.22 -6.68 9.30
CA GLY A 63 23.58 -7.21 9.28
C GLY A 63 23.73 -8.28 8.21
N LEU A 64 24.02 -9.52 8.59
CA LEU A 64 24.13 -10.68 7.68
C LEU A 64 22.83 -11.52 7.61
N SER A 65 21.80 -11.14 8.35
CA SER A 65 20.54 -11.90 8.39
C SER A 65 19.53 -11.30 7.43
N ASN A 66 18.95 -12.12 6.56
CA ASN A 66 17.79 -11.77 5.78
C ASN A 66 16.56 -11.70 6.71
N ILE A 67 15.82 -10.60 6.68
CA ILE A 67 14.58 -10.40 7.45
C ILE A 67 13.39 -10.89 6.62
N GLY A 68 13.42 -10.68 5.32
CA GLY A 68 12.34 -11.04 4.40
C GLY A 68 12.45 -10.27 3.08
N ALA A 69 11.64 -10.69 2.14
CA ALA A 69 11.47 -10.01 0.86
C ALA A 69 10.00 -10.12 0.43
N ASP A 70 9.46 -9.02 -0.07
CA ASP A 70 8.10 -9.00 -0.60
C ASP A 70 7.98 -8.13 -1.86
N PHE A 71 7.05 -8.48 -2.72
CA PHE A 71 6.70 -7.66 -3.86
C PHE A 71 5.78 -6.53 -3.42
N VAL A 72 6.19 -5.30 -3.67
CA VAL A 72 5.35 -4.13 -3.43
C VAL A 72 4.33 -4.05 -4.57
N PRO A 73 3.03 -4.22 -4.28
CA PRO A 73 2.01 -4.18 -5.31
C PRO A 73 1.86 -2.75 -5.87
N ALA A 74 1.65 -2.67 -7.17
CA ALA A 74 1.47 -1.39 -7.84
C ALA A 74 0.02 -0.89 -7.70
N THR A 75 -0.13 0.41 -7.48
CA THR A 75 -1.40 1.13 -7.66
C THR A 75 -1.45 1.61 -9.11
N SER A 76 -2.46 1.21 -9.85
CA SER A 76 -2.58 1.55 -11.28
C SER A 76 -2.91 3.03 -11.50
N GLU A 77 -3.70 3.61 -10.61
CA GLU A 77 -4.16 5.00 -10.69
C GLU A 77 -4.24 5.61 -9.30
N ALA A 78 -3.89 6.88 -9.20
CA ALA A 78 -4.18 7.67 -8.01
C ALA A 78 -5.69 7.96 -7.93
N SER A 79 -6.22 8.11 -6.72
CA SER A 79 -7.65 8.36 -6.53
C SER A 79 -7.88 9.17 -5.25
N ARG A 80 -9.04 9.82 -5.18
CA ARG A 80 -9.52 10.47 -3.95
C ARG A 80 -10.21 9.50 -2.99
N GLU A 81 -10.59 8.33 -3.48
CA GLU A 81 -11.20 7.26 -2.70
C GLU A 81 -10.43 5.96 -2.92
N LEU A 82 -9.89 5.40 -1.86
CA LEU A 82 -9.11 4.17 -1.89
C LEU A 82 -9.61 3.20 -0.82
N VAL A 83 -9.57 1.89 -1.11
CA VAL A 83 -9.86 0.84 -0.14
C VAL A 83 -8.74 -0.17 -0.12
N ILE A 84 -8.15 -0.40 1.04
CA ILE A 84 -7.15 -1.46 1.27
C ILE A 84 -7.80 -2.51 2.15
N ALA A 85 -8.05 -3.70 1.59
CA ALA A 85 -8.74 -4.79 2.27
C ALA A 85 -7.80 -5.94 2.63
N GLY A 86 -8.30 -6.89 3.41
CA GLY A 86 -7.57 -8.11 3.76
C GLY A 86 -6.50 -7.93 4.83
N LEU A 87 -6.56 -6.85 5.60
CA LEU A 87 -5.63 -6.61 6.71
C LEU A 87 -6.06 -7.44 7.92
N ASN A 88 -5.10 -8.10 8.57
CA ASN A 88 -5.34 -8.99 9.70
C ASN A 88 -4.86 -8.37 11.02
N VAL A 89 -5.65 -8.51 12.07
CA VAL A 89 -5.27 -8.06 13.43
C VAL A 89 -4.25 -9.00 14.06
N LYS A 90 -4.34 -10.29 13.80
CA LYS A 90 -3.45 -11.34 14.35
C LYS A 90 -3.27 -12.48 13.35
N LEU A 91 -2.08 -13.06 13.34
CA LEU A 91 -1.74 -14.30 12.63
C LEU A 91 -1.43 -15.42 13.66
N GLY A 92 -2.37 -15.71 14.55
CA GLY A 92 -2.21 -16.69 15.62
C GLY A 92 -2.03 -16.08 17.01
N SER A 93 -1.94 -16.93 18.04
CA SER A 93 -1.99 -16.50 19.46
C SER A 93 -0.69 -15.83 19.96
N SER A 94 0.44 -16.05 19.29
CA SER A 94 1.76 -15.58 19.75
C SER A 94 2.41 -14.58 18.79
N SER A 95 1.69 -14.09 17.78
CA SER A 95 2.19 -13.10 16.83
C SER A 95 1.65 -11.70 17.14
N SER A 96 2.49 -10.69 16.89
CA SER A 96 2.07 -9.29 16.80
C SER A 96 2.20 -8.82 15.36
N ILE A 97 1.25 -8.00 14.92
CA ILE A 97 1.31 -7.34 13.63
C ILE A 97 1.32 -5.84 13.89
N LYS A 98 2.26 -5.16 13.24
CA LYS A 98 2.30 -3.71 13.18
C LYS A 98 1.90 -3.28 11.78
N HIS A 99 0.93 -2.37 11.67
CA HIS A 99 0.53 -1.77 10.40
C HIS A 99 1.03 -0.34 10.31
N THR A 100 1.58 0.01 9.17
CA THR A 100 1.96 1.37 8.82
C THR A 100 1.28 1.74 7.50
N LEU A 101 0.44 2.75 7.51
CA LEU A 101 -0.21 3.28 6.32
C LEU A 101 0.69 4.33 5.69
N ARG A 102 1.09 4.13 4.44
CA ARG A 102 1.86 5.07 3.63
C ARG A 102 0.95 5.79 2.66
N LEU A 103 1.02 7.12 2.66
CA LEU A 103 0.23 8.00 1.81
C LEU A 103 1.14 9.00 1.08
N MET A 104 0.71 9.42 -0.10
CA MET A 104 1.32 10.54 -0.82
C MET A 104 0.27 11.22 -1.71
N SER A 105 0.15 12.56 -1.61
CA SER A 105 -0.54 13.36 -2.63
C SER A 105 0.30 13.40 -3.90
N VAL A 106 -0.29 13.03 -5.04
CA VAL A 106 0.47 12.94 -6.31
C VAL A 106 0.54 14.26 -7.05
N GLY A 107 -0.33 15.21 -6.71
CA GLY A 107 -0.40 16.54 -7.30
C GLY A 107 0.67 17.51 -6.78
N GLU A 108 0.50 18.77 -7.14
CA GLU A 108 1.33 19.90 -6.69
C GLU A 108 0.69 20.68 -5.55
N VAL A 109 -0.47 20.20 -5.07
CA VAL A 109 -1.27 20.82 -4.03
C VAL A 109 -1.32 19.90 -2.82
N ASP A 110 -1.28 20.50 -1.64
CA ASP A 110 -1.47 19.77 -0.38
C ASP A 110 -2.87 19.17 -0.34
N ALA A 111 -2.99 18.03 0.30
CA ALA A 111 -4.24 17.31 0.48
C ALA A 111 -4.57 17.14 1.96
N SER A 112 -5.84 16.94 2.25
CA SER A 112 -6.30 16.37 3.51
C SER A 112 -6.92 15.00 3.24
N ALA A 113 -6.60 14.03 4.08
CA ALA A 113 -7.15 12.69 3.99
C ALA A 113 -7.84 12.29 5.30
N SER A 114 -8.85 11.43 5.19
CA SER A 114 -9.48 10.75 6.32
C SER A 114 -9.41 9.24 6.13
N VAL A 115 -9.32 8.50 7.24
CA VAL A 115 -9.25 7.04 7.23
C VAL A 115 -10.37 6.47 8.07
N GLU A 116 -11.23 5.69 7.43
CA GLU A 116 -12.27 4.89 8.07
C GLU A 116 -11.81 3.44 8.18
N ILE A 117 -12.08 2.82 9.32
CA ILE A 117 -11.89 1.39 9.53
C ILE A 117 -13.21 0.67 9.27
N ILE A 118 -13.16 -0.34 8.43
CA ILE A 118 -14.27 -1.23 8.13
C ILE A 118 -13.93 -2.60 8.73
N SER A 119 -14.68 -3.02 9.73
CA SER A 119 -14.48 -4.30 10.42
C SER A 119 -15.82 -5.03 10.59
N PRO A 120 -15.82 -6.31 11.00
CA PRO A 120 -17.07 -7.01 11.37
C PRO A 120 -17.85 -6.33 12.50
N ASP A 121 -17.16 -5.53 13.32
CA ASP A 121 -17.75 -4.83 14.46
C ASP A 121 -18.37 -3.47 14.07
N GLY A 122 -18.16 -3.01 12.84
CA GLY A 122 -18.71 -1.77 12.29
C GLY A 122 -17.73 -0.94 11.48
N VAL A 123 -18.18 0.27 11.14
CA VAL A 123 -17.39 1.29 10.42
C VAL A 123 -17.22 2.49 11.33
N TYR A 124 -15.98 2.95 11.48
CA TYR A 124 -15.67 4.10 12.33
C TYR A 124 -14.38 4.80 11.91
N VAL A 125 -14.25 6.06 12.29
CA VAL A 125 -13.03 6.86 12.13
C VAL A 125 -12.29 6.88 13.47
N PRO A 126 -11.07 6.35 13.58
CA PRO A 126 -10.30 6.44 14.82
C PRO A 126 -9.95 7.88 15.16
N VAL A 127 -9.72 8.14 16.45
CA VAL A 127 -9.30 9.47 16.90
C VAL A 127 -7.97 9.86 16.23
N GLY A 128 -7.93 11.05 15.63
CA GLY A 128 -6.77 11.55 14.89
C GLY A 128 -6.71 11.16 13.41
N PHE A 129 -7.66 10.35 12.92
CA PHE A 129 -7.69 9.90 11.53
C PHE A 129 -8.77 10.58 10.67
N GLY A 130 -9.51 11.50 11.25
CA GLY A 130 -10.54 12.25 10.51
C GLY A 130 -9.99 13.34 9.61
N GLU A 131 -8.80 13.86 9.92
CA GLU A 131 -8.13 14.89 9.13
C GLU A 131 -6.61 14.73 9.24
N ILE A 132 -6.01 14.24 8.16
CA ILE A 132 -4.58 13.98 8.01
C ILE A 132 -4.05 14.90 6.95
N SER A 133 -3.16 15.82 7.31
CA SER A 133 -2.53 16.72 6.33
C SER A 133 -1.45 16.00 5.54
N LEU A 134 -1.48 16.12 4.24
CA LEU A 134 -0.51 15.57 3.30
C LEU A 134 0.07 16.70 2.48
N ASN A 135 1.35 16.98 2.65
CA ASN A 135 2.04 17.93 1.80
C ASN A 135 2.17 17.35 0.37
N ALA A 136 2.15 18.25 -0.61
CA ALA A 136 2.26 17.87 -2.02
C ALA A 136 3.53 17.04 -2.28
N ARG A 137 3.38 15.84 -2.86
CA ARG A 137 4.47 14.94 -3.24
C ARG A 137 5.38 14.47 -2.10
N GLU A 138 4.97 14.66 -0.86
CA GLU A 138 5.68 14.18 0.32
C GLU A 138 5.13 12.83 0.77
N VAL A 139 6.01 11.88 1.05
CA VAL A 139 5.64 10.55 1.53
C VAL A 139 5.42 10.58 3.03
N THR A 140 4.21 10.30 3.45
CA THR A 140 3.80 10.29 4.86
C THR A 140 3.48 8.88 5.31
N ASP A 141 4.10 8.44 6.41
CA ASP A 141 3.79 7.17 7.07
C ASP A 141 3.01 7.44 8.36
N ILE A 142 1.93 6.70 8.55
CA ILE A 142 1.05 6.77 9.70
C ILE A 142 1.10 5.43 10.43
N ASP A 143 1.54 5.46 11.67
CA ASP A 143 1.56 4.28 12.54
C ASP A 143 0.15 3.96 13.02
N LEU A 144 -0.34 2.77 12.69
CA LEU A 144 -1.66 2.30 13.09
C LEU A 144 -1.65 1.45 14.37
N SER A 145 -0.52 1.30 15.04
CA SER A 145 -0.38 0.39 16.20
C SER A 145 -1.26 0.76 17.40
N GLY A 146 -1.70 2.03 17.50
CA GLY A 146 -2.60 2.52 18.55
C GLY A 146 -4.09 2.37 18.23
N VAL A 147 -4.45 1.83 17.07
CA VAL A 147 -5.82 1.71 16.61
C VAL A 147 -6.39 0.36 17.03
N ASP A 148 -7.60 0.37 17.58
CA ASP A 148 -8.35 -0.87 17.86
C ASP A 148 -9.10 -1.30 16.59
N PHE A 149 -8.62 -2.35 15.95
CA PHE A 149 -9.24 -2.90 14.74
C PHE A 149 -10.30 -3.99 15.03
N GLY A 150 -10.58 -4.22 16.30
CA GLY A 150 -11.41 -5.35 16.71
C GLY A 150 -10.65 -6.68 16.74
N SER A 151 -11.33 -7.79 16.52
CA SER A 151 -10.78 -9.13 16.76
C SER A 151 -10.33 -9.90 15.53
N LYS A 152 -10.63 -9.40 14.33
CA LYS A 152 -10.48 -10.15 13.07
C LYS A 152 -9.75 -9.33 12.00
N ALA A 153 -10.06 -9.62 10.75
CA ALA A 153 -9.60 -8.84 9.60
C ALA A 153 -10.39 -7.52 9.49
N PHE A 154 -9.76 -6.52 8.90
CA PHE A 154 -10.34 -5.22 8.65
C PHE A 154 -9.93 -4.69 7.27
N ALA A 155 -10.59 -3.63 6.84
CA ALA A 155 -10.20 -2.83 5.69
C ALA A 155 -10.06 -1.37 6.10
N LEU A 156 -9.25 -0.63 5.35
CA LEU A 156 -9.14 0.81 5.43
C LEU A 156 -9.85 1.42 4.23
N LYS A 157 -10.79 2.35 4.47
CA LYS A 157 -11.28 3.26 3.44
C LYS A 157 -10.62 4.62 3.66
N ILE A 158 -10.02 5.15 2.62
CA ILE A 158 -9.28 6.41 2.66
C ILE A 158 -9.97 7.36 1.69
N SER A 159 -10.40 8.52 2.20
CA SER A 159 -11.00 9.58 1.40
C SER A 159 -10.11 10.82 1.48
N ALA A 160 -9.82 11.46 0.36
CA ALA A 160 -8.92 12.61 0.29
C ALA A 160 -9.49 13.75 -0.58
N THR A 161 -9.03 14.97 -0.31
CA THR A 161 -9.42 16.16 -1.09
C THR A 161 -8.79 16.18 -2.48
N GLU A 162 -7.62 15.57 -2.63
CA GLU A 162 -6.87 15.45 -3.88
C GLU A 162 -6.53 13.99 -4.18
N GLU A 163 -6.06 13.72 -5.39
CA GLU A 163 -5.62 12.37 -5.78
C GLU A 163 -4.39 11.93 -4.97
N ILE A 164 -4.50 10.77 -4.37
CA ILE A 164 -3.45 10.16 -3.56
C ILE A 164 -3.13 8.74 -4.03
N VAL A 165 -1.97 8.27 -3.64
CA VAL A 165 -1.62 6.85 -3.63
C VAL A 165 -1.45 6.38 -2.19
N ALA A 166 -1.77 5.11 -1.95
CA ALA A 166 -1.68 4.51 -0.63
C ALA A 166 -1.12 3.10 -0.67
N SER A 167 -0.53 2.67 0.42
CA SER A 167 -0.20 1.26 0.67
C SER A 167 -0.10 1.01 2.17
N VAL A 168 -0.25 -0.24 2.59
CA VAL A 168 -0.04 -0.65 3.98
C VAL A 168 1.13 -1.62 4.05
N LEU A 169 2.10 -1.29 4.88
CA LEU A 169 3.14 -2.20 5.33
C LEU A 169 2.65 -2.91 6.59
N SER A 170 2.59 -4.23 6.54
CA SER A 170 2.26 -5.08 7.68
C SER A 170 3.51 -5.84 8.12
N GLU A 171 4.03 -5.55 9.30
CA GLU A 171 5.20 -6.20 9.88
C GLU A 171 4.73 -7.21 10.93
N VAL A 172 5.10 -8.46 10.74
CA VAL A 172 4.73 -9.58 11.63
C VAL A 172 5.93 -9.97 12.45
N LYS A 173 5.71 -10.16 13.75
CA LYS A 173 6.71 -10.73 14.65
C LYS A 173 6.12 -11.90 15.41
N SER A 174 6.79 -13.05 15.33
CA SER A 174 6.44 -14.27 16.06
C SER A 174 7.70 -14.86 16.68
N GLY A 175 7.88 -14.70 17.99
CA GLY A 175 9.12 -15.06 18.69
C GLY A 175 10.34 -14.33 18.12
N SER A 176 11.31 -15.08 17.59
CA SER A 176 12.53 -14.55 16.96
C SER A 176 12.37 -14.30 15.45
N VAL A 177 11.28 -14.74 14.84
CA VAL A 177 11.02 -14.59 13.41
C VAL A 177 10.28 -13.27 13.16
N SER A 178 10.78 -12.51 12.19
CA SER A 178 10.13 -11.32 11.68
C SER A 178 9.92 -11.47 10.18
N ASP A 179 8.81 -10.98 9.69
CA ASP A 179 8.46 -10.96 8.28
C ASP A 179 7.61 -9.72 8.00
N PHE A 180 7.42 -9.37 6.73
CA PHE A 180 6.60 -8.23 6.35
C PHE A 180 5.89 -8.48 5.02
N THR A 181 4.82 -7.75 4.80
CA THR A 181 4.10 -7.75 3.52
C THR A 181 3.54 -6.36 3.21
N TRP A 182 3.38 -6.09 1.92
CA TRP A 182 2.77 -4.88 1.40
C TRP A 182 1.38 -5.16 0.85
N SER A 183 0.44 -4.27 1.15
CA SER A 183 -0.92 -4.30 0.60
C SER A 183 -1.20 -2.98 -0.13
N ALA A 184 -1.72 -3.08 -1.35
CA ALA A 184 -2.17 -1.93 -2.13
C ALA A 184 -3.70 -1.80 -2.12
N PRO A 185 -4.25 -0.63 -2.49
CA PRO A 185 -5.67 -0.46 -2.67
C PRO A 185 -6.24 -1.40 -3.74
N SER A 186 -7.43 -1.88 -3.48
CA SER A 186 -8.23 -2.58 -4.47
C SER A 186 -8.69 -1.60 -5.55
N GLN A 187 -8.73 -2.06 -6.79
CA GLN A 187 -9.31 -1.27 -7.89
C GLN A 187 -10.81 -1.06 -7.62
N SER A 188 -11.27 0.18 -7.73
CA SER A 188 -12.69 0.48 -7.62
C SER A 188 -13.47 0.04 -8.85
N PHE A 189 -14.70 -0.41 -8.66
CA PHE A 189 -15.61 -0.79 -9.74
C PHE A 189 -17.06 -0.45 -9.35
N ASN A 190 -17.84 -0.04 -10.32
CA ASN A 190 -19.27 0.27 -10.11
C ASN A 190 -20.15 -0.97 -10.15
N SER A 191 -19.76 -1.96 -10.95
CA SER A 191 -20.44 -3.25 -11.06
C SER A 191 -19.48 -4.31 -11.55
N VAL A 192 -19.48 -5.46 -10.90
CA VAL A 192 -18.68 -6.61 -11.30
C VAL A 192 -19.45 -7.90 -11.05
N THR A 193 -19.29 -8.85 -11.96
CA THR A 193 -19.73 -10.23 -11.76
C THR A 193 -18.50 -11.10 -11.62
N PHE A 194 -18.40 -11.81 -10.52
CA PHE A 194 -17.30 -12.74 -10.27
C PHE A 194 -17.83 -14.07 -9.75
N ASN A 195 -17.10 -15.14 -10.03
CA ASN A 195 -17.39 -16.46 -9.51
C ASN A 195 -16.53 -16.71 -8.28
N ILE A 196 -17.16 -17.11 -7.19
CA ILE A 196 -16.47 -17.51 -5.96
C ILE A 196 -16.43 -19.04 -5.96
N TYR A 197 -15.22 -19.59 -5.97
CA TYR A 197 -14.98 -21.03 -5.92
C TYR A 197 -14.55 -21.45 -4.51
N GLY A 198 -14.86 -22.70 -4.14
CA GLY A 198 -14.42 -23.29 -2.87
C GLY A 198 -15.20 -22.83 -1.65
N LEU A 199 -16.36 -22.17 -1.82
CA LEU A 199 -17.28 -21.95 -0.71
C LEU A 199 -17.94 -23.28 -0.35
N GLU A 200 -17.88 -23.61 0.94
CA GLU A 200 -18.63 -24.75 1.45
C GLU A 200 -20.13 -24.49 1.37
N PRO A 201 -20.96 -25.51 1.03
CA PRO A 201 -22.39 -25.31 0.79
C PRO A 201 -23.21 -24.93 2.03
N VAL A 202 -22.57 -24.79 3.19
CA VAL A 202 -23.21 -24.44 4.46
C VAL A 202 -23.33 -22.92 4.67
N ILE A 203 -22.73 -22.10 3.81
CA ILE A 203 -22.81 -20.64 3.94
C ILE A 203 -24.06 -20.16 3.21
N SER A 204 -25.15 -19.98 3.97
CA SER A 204 -26.30 -19.24 3.47
C SER A 204 -26.07 -17.75 3.65
N PHE A 205 -25.97 -17.00 2.56
CA PHE A 205 -26.01 -15.55 2.60
C PHE A 205 -27.46 -15.10 2.82
N VAL A 206 -27.76 -14.70 4.05
CA VAL A 206 -29.04 -14.05 4.37
C VAL A 206 -28.77 -12.55 4.42
N GLY A 207 -29.19 -11.85 3.39
CA GLY A 207 -29.19 -10.39 3.32
C GLY A 207 -28.36 -9.81 2.20
N GLU A 208 -28.91 -8.81 1.54
CA GLU A 208 -28.19 -7.92 0.65
C GLU A 208 -27.18 -7.12 1.48
N ARG A 209 -25.90 -7.42 1.34
CA ARG A 209 -24.85 -6.47 1.73
C ARG A 209 -24.27 -5.92 0.45
N VAL A 210 -24.58 -4.67 0.21
CA VAL A 210 -23.81 -3.83 -0.72
C VAL A 210 -22.48 -3.56 -0.02
N ILE A 211 -21.38 -4.08 -0.57
CA ILE A 211 -20.04 -3.76 -0.14
C ILE A 211 -19.58 -2.52 -0.90
#